data_fe9c9877015844f1ee4df337fdb3f19e
#
_entry.id   fe9c9877015844f1ee4df337fdb3f19e
#
_cell.length_a   1.000
_cell.length_b   1.000
_cell.length_c   1.000
_cell.angle_alpha   90.00
_cell.angle_beta   90.00
_cell.angle_gamma   90.00
#
_symmetry.space_group_name_H-M   'P 1'
#
loop_
_entity.id
_entity.type
_entity.pdbx_description
1 polymer ?
#
loop_
_entity_poly.entity_id
_entity_poly.type
_entity_poly.pdbx_seq_one_letter_code
_entity_poly.pdbx_strand_id
1 'polypeptide(L)'
;MILTFLATFAQEESRSVSENMKWLIKRYFEKGIIWGSKPCLGYKLENKQLILVPDEAEIVRMIFQLYINGNDADTIGKILQSKGIKPTRSKVWNRASIMGILSNYNYTGDLILQKTYVENHLSKRKILNAGELDRYIVKDAHEAIVSKEIFNQAQRVRKKQAQRINTGPYQEKRTFRGIMRCGICGKAYTYRTTAYNEIWRCSLAVTKGSKACDSKQVPDKKIKEAANKILNRGEFDEAYFNSVVKTIIVMPKNKLVFHLKDGTSKTCVWKDSSRKESWTPEMRKQARIRALEQHKGGKQND
;
A
#
# COMPACT_ATOMS: atom_id res chain seq x y z
N MET A 1 -1.14 3.54 50.61
CA MET A 1 0.33 3.60 50.72
C MET A 1 1.02 2.29 50.31
N ILE A 2 0.68 1.10 50.89
CA ILE A 2 1.30 -0.20 50.54
C ILE A 2 1.14 -0.55 49.06
N LEU A 3 -0.06 -0.42 48.46
CA LEU A 3 -0.33 -0.71 47.06
C LEU A 3 0.49 0.18 46.10
N THR A 4 0.69 1.43 46.46
CA THR A 4 1.49 2.37 45.65
C THR A 4 2.96 1.96 45.68
N PHE A 5 3.46 1.57 46.85
CA PHE A 5 4.83 1.06 47.03
C PHE A 5 5.08 -0.22 46.22
N LEU A 6 4.15 -1.18 46.29
CA LEU A 6 4.24 -2.44 45.54
C LEU A 6 4.17 -2.19 44.03
N ALA A 7 3.32 -1.25 43.58
CA ALA A 7 3.23 -0.87 42.14
C ALA A 7 4.54 -0.23 41.66
N THR A 8 5.15 0.67 42.47
CA THR A 8 6.42 1.30 42.10
C THR A 8 7.55 0.27 42.04
N PHE A 9 7.58 -0.66 43.01
CA PHE A 9 8.58 -1.72 43.03
C PHE A 9 8.47 -2.65 41.82
N ALA A 10 7.25 -3.08 41.47
CA ALA A 10 7.00 -3.90 40.28
C ALA A 10 7.39 -3.18 38.99
N GLN A 11 7.19 -1.86 38.92
CA GLN A 11 7.56 -1.03 37.77
C GLN A 11 9.10 -0.92 37.65
N GLU A 12 9.82 -0.68 38.74
CA GLU A 12 11.29 -0.63 38.74
C GLU A 12 11.91 -2.00 38.40
N GLU A 13 11.34 -3.09 38.92
CA GLU A 13 11.78 -4.45 38.56
C GLU A 13 11.59 -4.67 37.03
N SER A 14 10.43 -4.36 36.48
CA SER A 14 10.16 -4.46 35.03
C SER A 14 11.13 -3.62 34.20
N ARG A 15 11.50 -2.42 34.68
CA ARG A 15 12.47 -1.54 34.03
C ARG A 15 13.85 -2.16 34.05
N SER A 16 14.33 -2.65 35.23
CA SER A 16 15.64 -3.27 35.41
C SER A 16 15.79 -4.50 34.52
N VAL A 17 14.79 -5.37 34.49
CA VAL A 17 14.78 -6.54 33.57
C VAL A 17 14.89 -6.12 32.13
N SER A 18 14.16 -5.07 31.73
CA SER A 18 14.20 -4.55 30.34
C SER A 18 15.58 -3.98 29.98
N GLU A 19 16.23 -3.26 30.89
CA GLU A 19 17.57 -2.69 30.66
C GLU A 19 18.63 -3.79 30.59
N ASN A 20 18.59 -4.78 31.48
CA ASN A 20 19.45 -5.94 31.44
C ASN A 20 19.30 -6.71 30.11
N MET A 21 18.07 -6.88 29.64
CA MET A 21 17.81 -7.54 28.37
C MET A 21 18.36 -6.74 27.19
N LYS A 22 18.20 -5.42 27.17
CA LYS A 22 18.78 -4.53 26.14
C LYS A 22 20.30 -4.64 26.11
N TRP A 23 20.94 -4.62 27.28
CA TRP A 23 22.38 -4.81 27.41
C TRP A 23 22.84 -6.16 26.86
N LEU A 24 22.14 -7.24 27.22
CA LEU A 24 22.45 -8.59 26.73
C LEU A 24 22.31 -8.68 25.22
N ILE A 25 21.23 -8.13 24.64
CA ILE A 25 21.00 -8.09 23.19
C ILE A 25 22.11 -7.33 22.47
N LYS A 26 22.54 -6.18 23.02
CA LYS A 26 23.66 -5.41 22.49
C LYS A 26 24.94 -6.26 22.45
N ARG A 27 25.26 -6.96 23.51
CA ARG A 27 26.43 -7.87 23.58
C ARG A 27 26.36 -9.00 22.55
N TYR A 28 25.17 -9.56 22.30
CA TYR A 28 24.99 -10.54 21.23
C TYR A 28 25.25 -9.93 19.86
N PHE A 29 24.72 -8.74 19.60
CA PHE A 29 24.92 -8.06 18.32
C PHE A 29 26.38 -7.65 18.08
N GLU A 30 27.09 -7.22 19.08
CA GLU A 30 28.54 -6.97 19.03
C GLU A 30 29.33 -8.22 18.62
N LYS A 31 28.87 -9.40 19.04
CA LYS A 31 29.45 -10.69 18.66
C LYS A 31 28.88 -11.26 17.35
N GLY A 32 28.04 -10.53 16.65
CA GLY A 32 27.39 -11.00 15.41
C GLY A 32 26.34 -12.11 15.62
N ILE A 33 25.87 -12.30 16.84
CA ILE A 33 24.93 -13.35 17.18
C ILE A 33 23.50 -12.86 17.02
N ILE A 34 22.65 -13.66 16.35
CA ILE A 34 21.24 -13.36 16.13
C ILE A 34 20.46 -13.56 17.43
N TRP A 35 19.65 -12.55 17.81
CA TRP A 35 18.77 -12.61 18.95
C TRP A 35 17.30 -12.48 18.53
N GLY A 36 16.46 -13.45 18.93
CA GLY A 36 14.99 -13.35 18.85
C GLY A 36 14.37 -13.17 17.45
N SER A 37 15.14 -13.38 16.40
CA SER A 37 14.64 -13.27 15.03
C SER A 37 14.06 -14.60 14.54
N LYS A 38 12.86 -14.53 13.92
CA LYS A 38 12.42 -15.64 13.09
C LYS A 38 13.22 -15.61 11.78
N PRO A 39 13.70 -16.75 11.30
CA PRO A 39 14.43 -16.80 10.02
C PRO A 39 13.54 -16.31 8.88
N CYS A 40 14.16 -15.75 7.86
CA CYS A 40 13.48 -15.40 6.62
C CYS A 40 13.41 -16.64 5.71
N LEU A 41 12.51 -16.61 4.73
CA LEU A 41 12.39 -17.67 3.72
C LEU A 41 13.77 -18.00 3.14
N GLY A 42 14.10 -19.26 2.97
CA GLY A 42 15.38 -19.72 2.46
C GLY A 42 16.42 -20.03 3.56
N TYR A 43 16.10 -19.71 4.81
CA TYR A 43 16.97 -20.01 5.95
C TYR A 43 16.21 -20.59 7.14
N LYS A 44 16.84 -21.49 7.85
CA LYS A 44 16.46 -21.91 9.21
C LYS A 44 17.47 -21.38 10.23
N LEU A 45 17.06 -21.21 11.46
CA LEU A 45 17.93 -20.79 12.56
C LEU A 45 18.31 -22.00 13.40
N GLU A 46 19.57 -22.38 13.37
CA GLU A 46 20.14 -23.43 14.22
C GLU A 46 21.36 -22.87 14.95
N ASN A 47 21.46 -23.12 16.23
CA ASN A 47 22.57 -22.64 17.08
C ASN A 47 22.87 -21.13 16.91
N LYS A 48 21.81 -20.32 16.73
CA LYS A 48 21.88 -18.86 16.49
C LYS A 48 22.57 -18.47 15.16
N GLN A 49 22.73 -19.42 14.23
CA GLN A 49 23.23 -19.21 12.89
C GLN A 49 22.14 -19.48 11.85
N LEU A 50 22.20 -18.76 10.73
CA LEU A 50 21.33 -19.00 9.57
C LEU A 50 21.92 -20.12 8.73
N ILE A 51 21.16 -21.21 8.60
CA ILE A 51 21.49 -22.34 7.75
C ILE A 51 20.58 -22.29 6.52
N LEU A 52 21.15 -22.43 5.33
CA LEU A 52 20.45 -22.42 4.08
C LEU A 52 19.51 -23.63 3.95
N VAL A 53 18.28 -23.39 3.48
CA VAL A 53 17.31 -24.41 3.11
C VAL A 53 17.20 -24.42 1.58
N PRO A 54 17.73 -25.44 0.88
CA PRO A 54 17.89 -25.42 -0.59
C PRO A 54 16.60 -25.14 -1.35
N ASP A 55 15.52 -25.84 -1.03
CA ASP A 55 14.21 -25.68 -1.72
C ASP A 55 13.63 -24.27 -1.57
N GLU A 56 13.73 -23.71 -0.37
CA GLU A 56 13.27 -22.35 -0.11
C GLU A 56 14.20 -21.30 -0.74
N ALA A 57 15.49 -21.57 -0.79
CA ALA A 57 16.48 -20.70 -1.43
C ALA A 57 16.22 -20.56 -2.94
N GLU A 58 15.80 -21.63 -3.61
CA GLU A 58 15.42 -21.57 -5.02
C GLU A 58 14.21 -20.67 -5.26
N ILE A 59 13.24 -20.68 -4.35
CA ILE A 59 12.09 -19.77 -4.42
C ILE A 59 12.55 -18.31 -4.32
N VAL A 60 13.48 -18.03 -3.42
CA VAL A 60 14.04 -16.68 -3.26
C VAL A 60 14.80 -16.26 -4.54
N ARG A 61 15.65 -17.11 -5.08
CA ARG A 61 16.36 -16.85 -6.35
C ARG A 61 15.38 -16.57 -7.49
N MET A 62 14.33 -17.36 -7.60
CA MET A 62 13.26 -17.17 -8.59
C MET A 62 12.58 -15.80 -8.44
N ILE A 63 12.27 -15.37 -7.22
CA ILE A 63 11.66 -14.06 -6.95
C ILE A 63 12.57 -12.92 -7.43
N PHE A 64 13.88 -12.98 -7.13
CA PHE A 64 14.84 -11.98 -7.58
C PHE A 64 14.94 -11.95 -9.09
N GLN A 65 15.04 -13.12 -9.74
CA GLN A 65 15.15 -13.23 -11.19
C GLN A 65 13.92 -12.69 -11.92
N LEU A 66 12.71 -13.07 -11.48
CA LEU A 66 11.47 -12.56 -12.05
C LEU A 66 11.37 -11.05 -11.93
N TYR A 67 11.79 -10.48 -10.79
CA TYR A 67 11.74 -9.05 -10.56
C TYR A 67 12.72 -8.27 -11.45
N ILE A 68 13.94 -8.78 -11.61
CA ILE A 68 14.97 -8.21 -12.50
C ILE A 68 14.50 -8.25 -13.95
N ASN A 69 13.80 -9.31 -14.35
CA ASN A 69 13.21 -9.47 -15.68
C ASN A 69 11.97 -8.57 -15.93
N GLY A 70 11.63 -7.67 -14.98
CA GLY A 70 10.62 -6.65 -15.16
C GLY A 70 9.22 -6.99 -14.66
N ASN A 71 9.01 -8.17 -14.05
CA ASN A 71 7.73 -8.48 -13.43
C ASN A 71 7.51 -7.64 -12.18
N ASP A 72 6.27 -7.16 -11.99
CA ASP A 72 5.89 -6.51 -10.74
C ASP A 72 5.64 -7.52 -9.61
N ALA A 73 5.62 -7.04 -8.37
CA ALA A 73 5.46 -7.89 -7.19
C ALA A 73 4.12 -8.64 -7.17
N ASP A 74 3.05 -8.08 -7.71
CA ASP A 74 1.74 -8.72 -7.76
C ASP A 74 1.72 -9.86 -8.79
N THR A 75 2.37 -9.67 -9.94
CA THR A 75 2.55 -10.69 -10.97
C THR A 75 3.43 -11.84 -10.46
N ILE A 76 4.54 -11.53 -9.78
CA ILE A 76 5.40 -12.56 -9.15
C ILE A 76 4.58 -13.39 -8.15
N GLY A 77 3.77 -12.75 -7.31
CA GLY A 77 2.91 -13.47 -6.38
C GLY A 77 1.94 -14.43 -7.09
N LYS A 78 1.35 -14.04 -8.21
CA LYS A 78 0.47 -14.90 -9.04
C LYS A 78 1.23 -16.06 -9.65
N ILE A 79 2.45 -15.85 -10.17
CA ILE A 79 3.32 -16.89 -10.75
C ILE A 79 3.66 -17.95 -9.69
N LEU A 80 4.06 -17.52 -8.48
CA LEU A 80 4.36 -18.44 -7.39
C LEU A 80 3.13 -19.26 -6.99
N GLN A 81 1.97 -18.62 -6.93
CA GLN A 81 0.70 -19.27 -6.58
C GLN A 81 0.27 -20.27 -7.67
N SER A 82 0.42 -19.96 -8.95
CA SER A 82 0.13 -20.90 -10.06
C SER A 82 1.04 -22.12 -10.07
N LYS A 83 2.27 -21.99 -9.54
CA LYS A 83 3.22 -23.09 -9.32
C LYS A 83 2.95 -23.89 -8.03
N GLY A 84 1.89 -23.57 -7.27
CA GLY A 84 1.55 -24.23 -6.00
C GLY A 84 2.46 -23.84 -4.83
N ILE A 85 3.36 -22.87 -5.00
CA ILE A 85 4.29 -22.42 -3.97
C ILE A 85 3.57 -21.53 -2.98
N LYS A 86 3.50 -21.95 -1.70
CA LYS A 86 2.82 -21.22 -0.62
C LYS A 86 3.81 -20.33 0.15
N PRO A 87 3.40 -19.14 0.60
CA PRO A 87 4.23 -18.32 1.46
C PRO A 87 4.28 -18.88 2.90
N THR A 88 5.38 -18.69 3.61
CA THR A 88 5.61 -19.23 4.95
C THR A 88 4.71 -18.62 6.03
N ARG A 89 4.29 -17.36 5.87
CA ARG A 89 3.60 -16.59 6.94
C ARG A 89 2.19 -16.12 6.61
N SER A 90 1.73 -16.30 5.39
CA SER A 90 0.41 -15.85 4.94
C SER A 90 -0.26 -16.92 4.09
N LYS A 91 -1.59 -16.82 3.89
CA LYS A 91 -2.33 -17.77 3.05
C LYS A 91 -2.01 -17.61 1.55
N VAL A 92 -1.64 -16.40 1.14
CA VAL A 92 -1.38 -16.05 -0.27
C VAL A 92 -0.21 -15.09 -0.36
N TRP A 93 0.51 -15.14 -1.49
CA TRP A 93 1.53 -14.16 -1.82
C TRP A 93 0.88 -12.79 -2.02
N ASN A 94 1.45 -11.76 -1.41
CA ASN A 94 1.03 -10.38 -1.58
C ASN A 94 2.23 -9.49 -1.87
N ARG A 95 1.96 -8.30 -2.40
CA ARG A 95 3.00 -7.32 -2.75
C ARG A 95 3.98 -7.05 -1.61
N ALA A 96 3.47 -6.93 -0.38
CA ALA A 96 4.31 -6.61 0.78
C ALA A 96 5.30 -7.74 1.10
N SER A 97 4.89 -9.01 1.00
CA SER A 97 5.77 -10.15 1.24
C SER A 97 6.87 -10.25 0.19
N ILE A 98 6.55 -10.08 -1.10
CA ILE A 98 7.54 -10.07 -2.19
C ILE A 98 8.52 -8.90 -2.02
N MET A 99 8.02 -7.69 -1.78
CA MET A 99 8.87 -6.52 -1.58
C MET A 99 9.73 -6.63 -0.31
N GLY A 100 9.23 -7.32 0.73
CA GLY A 100 9.98 -7.65 1.94
C GLY A 100 11.18 -8.56 1.63
N ILE A 101 10.98 -9.59 0.82
CA ILE A 101 12.07 -10.49 0.34
C ILE A 101 13.09 -9.68 -0.46
N LEU A 102 12.65 -8.95 -1.49
CA LEU A 102 13.54 -8.16 -2.36
C LEU A 102 14.33 -7.08 -1.62
N SER A 103 13.87 -6.61 -0.47
CA SER A 103 14.57 -5.59 0.34
C SER A 103 15.42 -6.15 1.47
N ASN A 104 15.41 -7.46 1.69
CA ASN A 104 16.13 -8.04 2.80
C ASN A 104 17.59 -8.34 2.42
N TYR A 105 18.50 -7.50 2.91
CA TYR A 105 19.93 -7.58 2.64
C TYR A 105 20.58 -8.87 3.15
N ASN A 106 19.95 -9.56 4.11
CA ASN A 106 20.50 -10.81 4.65
C ASN A 106 20.63 -11.92 3.58
N TYR A 107 19.93 -11.81 2.43
CA TYR A 107 20.09 -12.76 1.32
C TYR A 107 21.45 -12.71 0.63
N THR A 108 22.24 -11.67 0.86
CA THR A 108 23.59 -11.49 0.31
C THR A 108 24.71 -12.17 1.11
N GLY A 109 24.35 -12.87 2.20
CA GLY A 109 25.32 -13.48 3.12
C GLY A 109 25.74 -12.57 4.27
N ASP A 110 25.55 -11.27 4.14
CA ASP A 110 25.81 -10.32 5.21
C ASP A 110 24.61 -10.21 6.15
N LEU A 111 24.85 -10.04 7.43
CA LEU A 111 23.83 -9.91 8.46
C LEU A 111 23.79 -8.48 9.00
N ILE A 112 22.62 -7.84 8.94
CA ILE A 112 22.39 -6.54 9.57
C ILE A 112 21.52 -6.76 10.80
N LEU A 113 22.09 -6.46 11.97
CA LEU A 113 21.43 -6.55 13.26
C LEU A 113 20.97 -5.16 13.75
N GLN A 114 20.06 -5.14 14.72
CA GLN A 114 19.50 -3.91 15.32
C GLN A 114 18.77 -3.00 14.32
N LYS A 115 18.11 -3.60 13.31
CA LYS A 115 17.22 -2.87 12.39
C LYS A 115 16.01 -2.24 13.09
N THR A 116 15.63 -2.78 14.24
CA THR A 116 14.50 -2.31 15.06
C THR A 116 14.84 -2.46 16.53
N TYR A 117 14.23 -1.65 17.37
CA TYR A 117 14.35 -1.75 18.82
C TYR A 117 13.01 -1.53 19.52
N VAL A 118 12.93 -1.85 20.81
CA VAL A 118 11.75 -1.61 21.65
C VAL A 118 11.91 -0.25 22.31
N GLU A 119 10.94 0.64 22.05
CA GLU A 119 10.96 2.03 22.50
C GLU A 119 11.11 2.15 24.02
N ASN A 120 10.20 1.53 24.75
CA ASN A 120 10.26 1.48 26.20
C ASN A 120 9.61 0.19 26.75
N HIS A 121 9.84 -0.08 28.05
CA HIS A 121 9.36 -1.27 28.72
C HIS A 121 7.84 -1.32 28.93
N LEU A 122 7.17 -0.15 28.96
CA LEU A 122 5.73 -0.04 29.14
C LEU A 122 4.96 -0.29 27.83
N SER A 123 5.28 0.46 26.79
CA SER A 123 4.59 0.37 25.49
C SER A 123 4.94 -0.92 24.74
N LYS A 124 6.12 -1.49 24.98
CA LYS A 124 6.71 -2.63 24.25
C LYS A 124 6.66 -2.44 22.73
N ARG A 125 6.50 -1.21 22.28
CA ARG A 125 6.37 -0.86 20.87
C ARG A 125 7.70 -1.04 20.16
N LYS A 126 7.69 -1.85 19.11
CA LYS A 126 8.85 -2.06 18.24
C LYS A 126 8.88 -0.99 17.16
N ILE A 127 9.96 -0.20 17.10
CA ILE A 127 10.17 0.85 16.11
C ILE A 127 11.38 0.57 15.25
N LEU A 128 11.39 1.15 14.05
CA LEU A 128 12.52 1.04 13.13
C LEU A 128 13.66 1.90 13.66
N ASN A 129 14.87 1.35 13.68
CA ASN A 129 16.08 2.10 14.01
C ASN A 129 16.45 2.97 12.80
N ALA A 130 16.21 4.27 12.89
CA ALA A 130 16.56 5.25 11.85
C ALA A 130 17.97 5.83 12.02
N GLY A 131 18.68 5.41 13.08
CA GLY A 131 20.03 5.88 13.45
C GLY A 131 20.16 6.22 14.92
N GLU A 132 19.08 5.99 15.71
CA GLU A 132 19.07 6.27 17.16
C GLU A 132 19.98 5.30 17.93
N LEU A 133 20.14 4.08 17.43
CA LEU A 133 21.02 3.06 17.99
C LEU A 133 21.98 2.52 16.92
N ASP A 134 23.16 2.05 17.37
CA ASP A 134 24.14 1.42 16.50
C ASP A 134 23.53 0.25 15.72
N ARG A 135 23.89 0.11 14.45
CA ARG A 135 23.61 -1.07 13.65
C ARG A 135 24.87 -1.90 13.49
N TYR A 136 24.73 -3.19 13.69
CA TYR A 136 25.86 -4.12 13.57
C TYR A 136 25.75 -4.84 12.21
N ILE A 137 26.83 -4.77 11.44
CA ILE A 137 26.96 -5.45 10.14
C ILE A 137 28.03 -6.51 10.26
N VAL A 138 27.62 -7.76 10.09
CA VAL A 138 28.53 -8.90 10.05
C VAL A 138 28.62 -9.34 8.59
N LYS A 139 29.80 -9.23 8.01
CA LYS A 139 30.05 -9.66 6.64
C LYS A 139 30.21 -11.17 6.59
N ASP A 140 29.71 -11.79 5.51
CA ASP A 140 29.83 -13.22 5.24
C ASP A 140 29.42 -14.10 6.44
N ALA A 141 28.35 -13.68 7.14
CA ALA A 141 27.86 -14.34 8.36
C ALA A 141 27.18 -15.68 8.08
N HIS A 142 26.75 -15.93 6.87
CA HIS A 142 26.07 -17.14 6.42
C HIS A 142 26.15 -17.30 4.89
N GLU A 143 25.79 -18.46 4.40
CA GLU A 143 25.76 -18.74 2.96
C GLU A 143 24.75 -17.82 2.25
N ALA A 144 25.20 -17.15 1.16
CA ALA A 144 24.37 -16.24 0.39
C ALA A 144 23.41 -16.99 -0.52
N ILE A 145 22.14 -16.55 -0.60
CA ILE A 145 21.17 -17.06 -1.58
C ILE A 145 21.33 -16.35 -2.92
N VAL A 146 21.60 -15.05 -2.87
CA VAL A 146 21.84 -14.22 -4.07
C VAL A 146 23.13 -13.44 -3.91
N SER A 147 23.82 -13.19 -5.00
CA SER A 147 25.02 -12.35 -4.97
C SER A 147 24.68 -10.88 -4.69
N LYS A 148 25.67 -10.12 -4.23
CA LYS A 148 25.52 -8.67 -4.00
C LYS A 148 25.16 -7.93 -5.30
N GLU A 149 25.62 -8.42 -6.45
CA GLU A 149 25.32 -7.86 -7.78
C GLU A 149 23.84 -8.02 -8.12
N ILE A 150 23.28 -9.23 -7.96
CA ILE A 150 21.85 -9.54 -8.18
C ILE A 150 20.98 -8.71 -7.24
N PHE A 151 21.34 -8.64 -5.96
CA PHE A 151 20.62 -7.79 -5.00
C PHE A 151 20.63 -6.32 -5.43
N ASN A 152 21.78 -5.77 -5.77
CA ASN A 152 21.93 -4.39 -6.21
C ASN A 152 21.16 -4.11 -7.50
N GLN A 153 21.15 -5.07 -8.45
CA GLN A 153 20.34 -4.95 -9.66
C GLN A 153 18.85 -4.88 -9.35
N ALA A 154 18.35 -5.70 -8.46
CA ALA A 154 16.96 -5.63 -7.99
C ALA A 154 16.64 -4.27 -7.33
N GLN A 155 17.56 -3.71 -6.51
CA GLN A 155 17.38 -2.38 -5.92
C GLN A 155 17.35 -1.26 -6.98
N ARG A 156 18.16 -1.36 -8.04
CA ARG A 156 18.12 -0.40 -9.17
C ARG A 156 16.76 -0.43 -9.89
N VAL A 157 16.23 -1.63 -10.16
CA VAL A 157 14.89 -1.79 -10.74
C VAL A 157 13.83 -1.17 -9.83
N ARG A 158 13.91 -1.43 -8.53
CA ARG A 158 13.00 -0.87 -7.52
C ARG A 158 13.02 0.67 -7.51
N LYS A 159 14.21 1.27 -7.52
CA LYS A 159 14.37 2.74 -7.57
C LYS A 159 13.76 3.32 -8.85
N LYS A 160 14.01 2.71 -10.01
CA LYS A 160 13.43 3.13 -11.30
C LYS A 160 11.90 3.04 -11.29
N GLN A 161 11.32 1.99 -10.73
CA GLN A 161 9.87 1.85 -10.59
C GLN A 161 9.28 2.90 -9.65
N ALA A 162 9.93 3.18 -8.50
CA ALA A 162 9.51 4.22 -7.56
C ALA A 162 9.54 5.61 -8.20
N GLN A 163 10.56 5.92 -8.99
CA GLN A 163 10.65 7.17 -9.74
C GLN A 163 9.52 7.32 -10.76
N ARG A 164 9.18 6.26 -11.52
CA ARG A 164 8.06 6.28 -12.48
C ARG A 164 6.71 6.57 -11.80
N ILE A 165 6.51 6.09 -10.58
CA ILE A 165 5.29 6.37 -9.80
C ILE A 165 5.27 7.83 -9.34
N ASN A 166 6.42 8.41 -9.00
CA ASN A 166 6.54 9.79 -8.51
C ASN A 166 6.64 10.83 -9.64
N THR A 167 6.99 10.43 -10.87
CA THR A 167 7.07 11.33 -12.03
C THR A 167 5.76 11.43 -12.81
N GLY A 168 4.72 10.71 -12.41
CA GLY A 168 3.36 11.06 -12.84
C GLY A 168 3.11 12.52 -12.50
N PRO A 169 2.40 13.31 -13.36
CA PRO A 169 2.09 14.67 -13.01
C PRO A 169 1.55 14.69 -11.60
N TYR A 170 2.15 15.53 -10.74
CA TYR A 170 1.69 15.78 -9.37
C TYR A 170 0.18 15.95 -9.43
N GLN A 171 -0.55 14.91 -9.05
CA GLN A 171 -2.00 15.00 -9.06
C GLN A 171 -2.32 16.06 -8.02
N GLU A 172 -2.66 17.24 -8.48
CA GLU A 172 -3.20 18.32 -7.67
C GLU A 172 -4.12 17.69 -6.63
N LYS A 173 -4.01 18.15 -5.37
CA LYS A 173 -4.87 17.66 -4.30
C LYS A 173 -6.31 17.83 -4.75
N ARG A 174 -6.90 16.77 -5.31
CA ARG A 174 -8.29 16.81 -5.75
C ARG A 174 -9.17 17.04 -4.54
N THR A 175 -10.00 18.04 -4.59
CA THR A 175 -10.86 18.54 -3.50
C THR A 175 -11.57 17.45 -2.72
N PHE A 176 -12.10 16.43 -3.40
CA PHE A 176 -12.89 15.37 -2.75
C PHE A 176 -12.05 14.18 -2.28
N ARG A 177 -10.71 14.20 -2.45
CA ARG A 177 -9.83 13.11 -2.03
C ARG A 177 -9.80 12.99 -0.51
N GLY A 178 -10.09 11.78 -0.01
CA GLY A 178 -10.06 11.47 1.42
C GLY A 178 -11.34 11.80 2.18
N ILE A 179 -12.20 12.68 1.65
CA ILE A 179 -13.46 13.07 2.31
C ILE A 179 -14.68 12.30 1.79
N MET A 180 -14.57 11.61 0.63
CA MET A 180 -15.66 10.79 0.10
C MET A 180 -15.59 9.36 0.62
N ARG A 181 -16.72 8.87 1.14
CA ARG A 181 -16.90 7.52 1.67
C ARG A 181 -18.06 6.80 1.00
N CYS A 182 -17.92 5.49 0.84
CA CYS A 182 -18.98 4.64 0.34
C CYS A 182 -19.99 4.32 1.45
N GLY A 183 -21.27 4.61 1.24
CA GLY A 183 -22.34 4.30 2.19
C GLY A 183 -22.69 2.82 2.28
N ILE A 184 -22.16 1.97 1.35
CA ILE A 184 -22.38 0.51 1.35
C ILE A 184 -21.26 -0.19 2.15
N CYS A 185 -19.98 0.10 1.85
CA CYS A 185 -18.84 -0.63 2.41
C CYS A 185 -17.91 0.22 3.29
N GLY A 186 -18.18 1.50 3.49
CA GLY A 186 -17.37 2.44 4.28
C GLY A 186 -16.02 2.84 3.68
N LYS A 187 -15.56 2.21 2.60
CA LYS A 187 -14.27 2.50 1.97
C LYS A 187 -14.26 3.85 1.27
N ALA A 188 -13.05 4.43 1.12
CA ALA A 188 -12.90 5.70 0.42
C ALA A 188 -13.23 5.58 -1.07
N TYR A 189 -13.67 6.68 -1.64
CA TYR A 189 -13.75 6.85 -3.08
C TYR A 189 -12.41 7.33 -3.64
N THR A 190 -12.03 6.80 -4.79
CA THR A 190 -10.81 7.14 -5.52
C THR A 190 -11.17 7.80 -6.84
N TYR A 191 -10.39 8.82 -7.18
CA TYR A 191 -10.51 9.52 -8.46
C TYR A 191 -9.98 8.66 -9.61
N ARG A 192 -10.67 8.72 -10.74
CA ARG A 192 -10.30 8.08 -12.00
C ARG A 192 -10.61 9.00 -13.17
N THR A 193 -9.70 9.04 -14.12
CA THR A 193 -9.93 9.70 -15.40
C THR A 193 -10.26 8.63 -16.43
N THR A 194 -11.35 8.82 -17.15
CA THR A 194 -11.66 8.05 -18.34
C THR A 194 -11.35 8.90 -19.56
N ALA A 195 -11.40 8.34 -20.77
CA ALA A 195 -11.15 9.10 -22.00
C ALA A 195 -12.07 10.33 -22.17
N TYR A 196 -13.19 10.37 -21.45
CA TYR A 196 -14.25 11.37 -21.63
C TYR A 196 -14.70 12.06 -20.34
N ASN A 197 -14.44 11.47 -19.17
CA ASN A 197 -14.97 11.97 -17.91
C ASN A 197 -14.02 11.75 -16.74
N GLU A 198 -14.05 12.66 -15.81
CA GLU A 198 -13.48 12.54 -14.47
C GLU A 198 -14.53 11.94 -13.53
N ILE A 199 -14.21 10.85 -12.90
CA ILE A 199 -15.15 10.10 -12.05
C ILE A 199 -14.53 9.72 -10.71
N TRP A 200 -15.38 9.54 -9.73
CA TRP A 200 -15.05 8.99 -8.43
C TRP A 200 -15.68 7.61 -8.30
N ARG A 201 -14.92 6.62 -7.83
CA ARG A 201 -15.37 5.24 -7.67
C ARG A 201 -14.88 4.66 -6.34
N CYS A 202 -15.70 3.81 -5.71
CA CYS A 202 -15.34 3.13 -4.49
C CYS A 202 -14.05 2.30 -4.66
N SER A 203 -13.09 2.47 -3.76
CA SER A 203 -11.80 1.78 -3.83
C SER A 203 -11.96 0.25 -3.79
N LEU A 204 -12.93 -0.28 -3.04
CA LEU A 204 -13.21 -1.71 -3.00
C LEU A 204 -13.76 -2.22 -4.34
N ALA A 205 -14.68 -1.47 -4.96
CA ALA A 205 -15.19 -1.80 -6.29
C ALA A 205 -14.10 -1.72 -7.38
N VAL A 206 -13.12 -0.84 -7.22
CA VAL A 206 -11.97 -0.74 -8.12
C VAL A 206 -11.01 -1.92 -7.98
N THR A 207 -10.72 -2.35 -6.74
CA THR A 207 -9.70 -3.38 -6.48
C THR A 207 -10.23 -4.81 -6.57
N LYS A 208 -11.48 -5.04 -6.18
CA LYS A 208 -12.10 -6.38 -6.12
C LYS A 208 -13.31 -6.56 -7.04
N GLY A 209 -13.65 -5.53 -7.83
CA GLY A 209 -14.77 -5.56 -8.77
C GLY A 209 -16.12 -5.19 -8.15
N SER A 210 -17.14 -5.04 -9.03
CA SER A 210 -18.51 -4.66 -8.65
C SER A 210 -19.22 -5.70 -7.76
N LYS A 211 -18.83 -6.97 -7.85
CA LYS A 211 -19.35 -8.02 -6.95
C LYS A 211 -18.97 -7.79 -5.48
N ALA A 212 -17.85 -7.11 -5.20
CA ALA A 212 -17.42 -6.81 -3.84
C ALA A 212 -18.07 -5.55 -3.26
N CYS A 213 -18.46 -4.62 -4.12
CA CYS A 213 -19.20 -3.41 -3.73
C CYS A 213 -19.95 -2.85 -4.95
N ASP A 214 -21.27 -2.85 -4.87
CA ASP A 214 -22.18 -2.35 -5.91
C ASP A 214 -22.41 -0.84 -5.81
N SER A 215 -21.43 -0.09 -5.32
CA SER A 215 -21.54 1.36 -5.24
C SER A 215 -21.33 2.02 -6.59
N LYS A 216 -22.23 2.95 -6.91
CA LYS A 216 -22.22 3.66 -8.19
C LYS A 216 -21.04 4.63 -8.27
N GLN A 217 -20.46 4.78 -9.46
CA GLN A 217 -19.49 5.83 -9.74
C GLN A 217 -20.17 7.19 -9.82
N VAL A 218 -19.50 8.25 -9.40
CA VAL A 218 -20.02 9.61 -9.38
C VAL A 218 -19.13 10.50 -10.24
N PRO A 219 -19.64 11.15 -11.28
CA PRO A 219 -18.89 12.13 -12.06
C PRO A 219 -18.49 13.34 -11.19
N ASP A 220 -17.25 13.84 -11.35
CA ASP A 220 -16.72 14.97 -10.59
C ASP A 220 -17.61 16.21 -10.69
N LYS A 221 -18.07 16.49 -11.91
CA LYS A 221 -19.01 17.59 -12.19
C LYS A 221 -20.29 17.48 -11.36
N LYS A 222 -20.84 16.27 -11.19
CA LYS A 222 -22.07 16.06 -10.41
C LYS A 222 -21.88 16.29 -8.90
N ILE A 223 -20.68 16.03 -8.39
CA ILE A 223 -20.36 16.33 -7.00
C ILE A 223 -20.26 17.83 -6.78
N LYS A 224 -19.64 18.57 -7.71
CA LYS A 224 -19.54 20.03 -7.69
C LYS A 224 -20.92 20.67 -7.79
N GLU A 225 -21.77 20.20 -8.72
CA GLU A 225 -23.17 20.67 -8.85
C GLU A 225 -23.97 20.44 -7.55
N ALA A 226 -23.81 19.26 -6.91
CA ALA A 226 -24.48 18.94 -5.65
C ALA A 226 -23.96 19.80 -4.50
N ALA A 227 -22.64 20.05 -4.44
CA ALA A 227 -22.03 20.92 -3.45
C ALA A 227 -22.55 22.36 -3.55
N ASN A 228 -22.62 22.91 -4.77
CA ASN A 228 -23.15 24.24 -5.02
C ASN A 228 -24.59 24.38 -4.56
N LYS A 229 -25.43 23.38 -4.85
CA LYS A 229 -26.83 23.34 -4.38
C LYS A 229 -26.94 23.38 -2.87
N ILE A 230 -26.11 22.60 -2.17
CA ILE A 230 -26.15 22.48 -0.70
C ILE A 230 -25.63 23.74 -0.02
N LEU A 231 -24.59 24.34 -0.60
CA LEU A 231 -23.91 25.53 -0.08
C LEU A 231 -24.55 26.87 -0.56
N ASN A 232 -25.62 26.79 -1.37
CA ASN A 232 -26.30 27.95 -2.00
C ASN A 232 -25.32 28.87 -2.76
N ARG A 233 -24.45 28.27 -3.59
CA ARG A 233 -23.48 29.00 -4.40
C ARG A 233 -23.70 28.75 -5.89
N GLY A 234 -23.46 29.76 -6.72
CA GLY A 234 -23.55 29.63 -8.18
C GLY A 234 -22.39 28.85 -8.79
N GLU A 235 -21.18 29.08 -8.27
CA GLU A 235 -19.94 28.41 -8.72
C GLU A 235 -19.27 27.66 -7.58
N PHE A 236 -18.47 26.65 -7.96
CA PHE A 236 -17.77 25.79 -6.99
C PHE A 236 -16.49 26.48 -6.51
N ASP A 237 -16.49 26.82 -5.23
CA ASP A 237 -15.36 27.38 -4.51
C ASP A 237 -14.73 26.30 -3.61
N GLU A 238 -13.52 25.83 -3.95
CA GLU A 238 -12.81 24.78 -3.24
C GLU A 238 -12.43 25.18 -1.82
N ALA A 239 -11.97 26.40 -1.62
CA ALA A 239 -11.55 26.89 -0.31
C ALA A 239 -12.73 26.93 0.65
N TYR A 240 -13.84 27.50 0.22
CA TYR A 240 -15.08 27.54 0.98
C TYR A 240 -15.64 26.13 1.22
N PHE A 241 -15.66 25.27 0.21
CA PHE A 241 -16.10 23.90 0.35
C PHE A 241 -15.30 23.16 1.45
N ASN A 242 -13.97 23.26 1.40
CA ASN A 242 -13.08 22.64 2.39
C ASN A 242 -13.22 23.24 3.81
N SER A 243 -13.67 24.50 3.93
CA SER A 243 -13.92 25.11 5.23
C SER A 243 -15.20 24.59 5.89
N VAL A 244 -16.21 24.22 5.10
CA VAL A 244 -17.57 23.89 5.58
C VAL A 244 -17.83 22.38 5.62
N VAL A 245 -17.37 21.62 4.60
CA VAL A 245 -17.69 20.20 4.46
C VAL A 245 -16.64 19.32 5.13
N LYS A 246 -17.09 18.39 5.97
CA LYS A 246 -16.25 17.40 6.66
C LYS A 246 -16.13 16.10 5.86
N THR A 247 -17.25 15.57 5.38
CA THR A 247 -17.30 14.25 4.72
C THR A 247 -18.49 14.17 3.77
N ILE A 248 -18.34 13.44 2.66
CA ILE A 248 -19.41 13.11 1.73
C ILE A 248 -19.61 11.59 1.76
N ILE A 249 -20.84 11.13 1.99
CA ILE A 249 -21.21 9.73 1.91
C ILE A 249 -22.01 9.49 0.62
N VAL A 250 -21.52 8.57 -0.20
CA VAL A 250 -22.21 8.16 -1.43
C VAL A 250 -23.13 7.00 -1.12
N MET A 251 -24.42 7.27 -1.13
CA MET A 251 -25.49 6.32 -0.84
C MET A 251 -26.09 5.71 -2.12
N PRO A 252 -26.77 4.57 -2.05
CA PRO A 252 -27.55 4.05 -3.18
C PRO A 252 -28.57 5.04 -3.71
N LYS A 253 -29.11 4.77 -4.91
CA LYS A 253 -30.12 5.63 -5.59
C LYS A 253 -29.65 7.06 -5.84
N ASN A 254 -28.38 7.23 -6.24
CA ASN A 254 -27.78 8.54 -6.59
C ASN A 254 -27.88 9.61 -5.49
N LYS A 255 -27.78 9.20 -4.24
CA LYS A 255 -27.89 10.09 -3.11
C LYS A 255 -26.50 10.42 -2.53
N LEU A 256 -26.20 11.70 -2.37
CA LEU A 256 -25.01 12.21 -1.68
C LEU A 256 -25.44 12.83 -0.36
N VAL A 257 -24.81 12.41 0.72
CA VAL A 257 -25.01 12.99 2.06
C VAL A 257 -23.74 13.75 2.43
N PHE A 258 -23.88 15.04 2.62
CA PHE A 258 -22.80 15.95 3.03
C PHE A 258 -22.88 16.16 4.53
N HIS A 259 -21.89 15.75 5.26
CA HIS A 259 -21.73 16.09 6.67
C HIS A 259 -20.90 17.36 6.78
N LEU A 260 -21.45 18.38 7.38
CA LEU A 260 -20.79 19.67 7.56
C LEU A 260 -19.98 19.67 8.86
N LYS A 261 -19.07 20.61 8.99
CA LYS A 261 -18.24 20.76 10.20
C LYS A 261 -18.99 21.28 11.40
N ASP A 262 -20.14 21.95 11.18
CA ASP A 262 -21.07 22.40 12.21
C ASP A 262 -21.92 21.27 12.83
N GLY A 263 -21.72 20.04 12.37
CA GLY A 263 -22.46 18.85 12.81
C GLY A 263 -23.74 18.58 12.02
N THR A 264 -24.16 19.46 11.14
CA THR A 264 -25.36 19.28 10.32
C THR A 264 -25.11 18.37 9.14
N SER A 265 -26.18 17.76 8.59
CA SER A 265 -26.10 16.90 7.42
C SER A 265 -27.14 17.33 6.39
N LYS A 266 -26.67 17.51 5.16
CA LYS A 266 -27.55 17.87 4.02
C LYS A 266 -27.46 16.78 2.96
N THR A 267 -28.59 16.51 2.32
CA THR A 267 -28.69 15.45 1.30
C THR A 267 -29.03 16.05 -0.07
N CYS A 268 -28.35 15.55 -1.09
CA CYS A 268 -28.66 15.89 -2.48
C CYS A 268 -28.78 14.61 -3.32
N VAL A 269 -29.79 14.57 -4.17
CA VAL A 269 -29.94 13.50 -5.17
C VAL A 269 -29.49 14.05 -6.51
N TRP A 270 -28.61 13.33 -7.20
CA TRP A 270 -28.11 13.69 -8.52
C TRP A 270 -28.73 12.80 -9.61
N LYS A 271 -28.91 13.35 -10.81
CA LYS A 271 -29.42 12.61 -11.96
C LYS A 271 -28.27 12.17 -12.84
N ASP A 272 -28.31 10.92 -13.31
CA ASP A 272 -27.40 10.45 -14.34
C ASP A 272 -27.65 11.24 -15.61
N SER A 273 -26.59 11.67 -16.28
CA SER A 273 -26.71 12.17 -17.64
C SER A 273 -26.92 10.98 -18.57
N SER A 274 -27.91 11.05 -19.43
CA SER A 274 -28.12 10.02 -20.44
C SER A 274 -26.91 9.95 -21.39
N ARG A 275 -26.69 8.81 -22.03
CA ARG A 275 -25.59 8.67 -23.00
C ARG A 275 -25.72 9.71 -24.13
N LYS A 276 -26.92 10.08 -24.46
CA LYS A 276 -27.23 11.09 -25.47
C LYS A 276 -26.85 12.50 -25.00
N GLU A 277 -27.03 12.82 -23.71
CA GLU A 277 -26.71 14.13 -23.11
C GLU A 277 -25.22 14.27 -22.75
N SER A 278 -24.54 13.17 -22.46
CA SER A 278 -23.13 13.18 -22.10
C SER A 278 -22.18 13.26 -23.30
N TRP A 279 -22.66 12.98 -24.50
CA TRP A 279 -21.86 12.97 -25.72
C TRP A 279 -21.88 14.32 -26.41
N THR A 280 -20.74 15.01 -26.39
CA THR A 280 -20.60 16.25 -27.19
C THR A 280 -20.51 15.92 -28.68
N PRO A 281 -20.79 16.90 -29.57
CA PRO A 281 -20.61 16.72 -31.02
C PRO A 281 -19.20 16.21 -31.38
N GLU A 282 -18.16 16.70 -30.71
CA GLU A 282 -16.76 16.31 -30.92
C GLU A 282 -16.54 14.84 -30.52
N MET A 283 -17.10 14.41 -29.40
CA MET A 283 -17.01 13.00 -28.93
C MET A 283 -17.70 12.05 -29.92
N ARG A 284 -18.83 12.45 -30.48
CA ARG A 284 -19.54 11.67 -31.52
C ARG A 284 -18.71 11.58 -32.81
N LYS A 285 -18.07 12.69 -33.23
CA LYS A 285 -17.17 12.73 -34.39
C LYS A 285 -15.95 11.83 -34.20
N GLN A 286 -15.29 11.90 -33.05
CA GLN A 286 -14.13 11.04 -32.72
C GLN A 286 -14.49 9.54 -32.61
N ALA A 287 -15.65 9.21 -32.04
CA ALA A 287 -16.12 7.82 -31.97
C ALA A 287 -16.41 7.27 -33.38
N ARG A 288 -16.97 8.10 -34.27
CA ARG A 288 -17.23 7.74 -35.68
C ARG A 288 -15.92 7.49 -36.43
N ILE A 289 -14.92 8.35 -36.25
CA ILE A 289 -13.58 8.18 -36.85
C ILE A 289 -12.93 6.86 -36.39
N ARG A 290 -12.91 6.59 -35.09
CA ARG A 290 -12.35 5.33 -34.54
C ARG A 290 -13.08 4.09 -35.06
N ALA A 291 -14.39 4.13 -35.17
CA ALA A 291 -15.15 3.03 -35.74
C ALA A 291 -14.81 2.79 -37.24
N LEU A 292 -14.59 3.84 -37.98
CA LEU A 292 -14.17 3.74 -39.40
C LEU A 292 -12.74 3.22 -39.53
N GLU A 293 -11.83 3.59 -38.64
CA GLU A 293 -10.44 3.08 -38.62
C GLU A 293 -10.40 1.60 -38.24
N GLN A 294 -11.20 1.15 -37.29
CA GLN A 294 -11.31 -0.28 -36.92
C GLN A 294 -11.90 -1.12 -38.07
N HIS A 295 -12.85 -0.61 -38.81
CA HIS A 295 -13.38 -1.27 -40.01
C HIS A 295 -12.41 -1.32 -41.21
N LYS A 296 -11.48 -0.36 -41.32
CA LYS A 296 -10.42 -0.40 -42.34
C LYS A 296 -9.29 -1.39 -41.99
N GLY A 297 -8.95 -1.52 -40.71
CA GLY A 297 -7.93 -2.48 -40.24
C GLY A 297 -8.37 -3.93 -40.27
N GLY A 298 -9.67 -4.23 -40.26
CA GLY A 298 -10.21 -5.60 -40.35
C GLY A 298 -10.31 -6.21 -41.74
N LYS A 299 -10.00 -5.44 -42.82
CA LYS A 299 -10.03 -5.94 -44.21
C LYS A 299 -8.66 -6.27 -44.80
N GLN A 300 -7.60 -6.26 -44.06
CA GLN A 300 -6.23 -6.57 -44.52
C GLN A 300 -5.68 -7.93 -44.03
N ASN A 301 -6.52 -8.77 -43.43
CA ASN A 301 -6.14 -10.13 -43.01
C ASN A 301 -7.16 -11.17 -43.52
N ASP A 302 -7.34 -11.23 -44.84
CA ASP A 302 -7.89 -12.38 -45.59
C ASP A 302 -7.00 -12.65 -46.79
#